data_4a569686fd102308ee86384d9e074b5a
#
_entry.id   4a569686fd102308ee86384d9e074b5a
#
_cell.length_a   1.000
_cell.length_b   1.000
_cell.length_c   1.000
_cell.angle_alpha   90.00
_cell.angle_beta   90.00
_cell.angle_gamma   90.00
#
_symmetry.space_group_name_H-M   'P 1'
#
loop_
_entity.id
_entity.type
_entity.pdbx_description
1 polymer ?
#
loop_
_entity_poly.entity_id
_entity_poly.type
_entity_poly.pdbx_seq_one_letter_code
_entity_poly.pdbx_strand_id
1 'polypeptide(L)'
;MSEIIKKHNFDRIDINDFVDHELAQNLSKIPLTDTLLKESFDIKVAHYGKIISFSPKVFLPLTFLCRDVCHYCTFAKVPRKIDSPYMAIEEALEIAKKGEELGCREALITLGDKPELRYKAARDSLNALGFESTLDYVKNVSQEILNTTSLIPHLNPGTMDINEIEKLKNYSGSMGMMLESHSARLCQKGMPHYGSPDKDPNFRIQTLICAGQQKIPFTTGILIGIGETREERLQSLTVINNIFKEFGNIQEVIIQNFKAKKETLMENSDEPDFDELLWTISMARKILDPKTVSYTHLTLPTTR
;
A
#
# COMPACT_ATOMS: atom_id res chain seq x y z
N MET A 1 -2.86 24.70 -8.79
CA MET A 1 -1.53 24.37 -8.26
C MET A 1 -1.40 25.10 -6.94
N SER A 2 -1.35 24.36 -5.84
CA SER A 2 -1.35 24.91 -4.48
C SER A 2 -0.06 25.68 -4.18
N GLU A 3 -0.07 26.39 -3.03
CA GLU A 3 1.12 27.09 -2.55
C GLU A 3 2.29 26.14 -2.24
N ILE A 4 2.00 24.87 -1.89
CA ILE A 4 3.02 23.84 -1.58
C ILE A 4 3.82 23.49 -2.84
N ILE A 5 3.16 23.27 -3.98
CA ILE A 5 3.86 22.94 -5.25
C ILE A 5 4.57 24.15 -5.85
N LYS A 6 4.05 25.39 -5.66
CA LYS A 6 4.73 26.60 -6.13
C LYS A 6 6.02 26.90 -5.37
N LYS A 7 6.17 26.37 -4.15
CA LYS A 7 7.31 26.63 -3.25
C LYS A 7 8.52 25.73 -3.52
N HIS A 8 8.34 24.60 -4.23
CA HIS A 8 9.37 23.58 -4.38
C HIS A 8 9.67 23.30 -5.85
N ASN A 9 10.90 23.51 -6.24
CA ASN A 9 11.48 22.88 -7.42
C ASN A 9 11.46 21.36 -7.15
N PHE A 10 10.96 20.55 -8.08
CA PHE A 10 10.62 19.13 -7.94
C PHE A 10 11.72 18.22 -7.38
N ASP A 11 12.95 18.70 -7.25
CA ASP A 11 14.08 17.95 -6.71
C ASP A 11 14.18 17.94 -5.17
N ARG A 12 13.31 18.67 -4.45
CA ARG A 12 13.36 18.79 -2.99
C ARG A 12 11.96 19.02 -2.39
N ILE A 13 11.09 18.03 -2.45
CA ILE A 13 9.86 18.07 -1.64
C ILE A 13 10.27 17.65 -0.22
N ASP A 14 10.11 18.55 0.74
CA ASP A 14 10.24 18.19 2.15
C ASP A 14 8.94 17.48 2.58
N ILE A 15 9.04 16.21 2.93
CA ILE A 15 7.88 15.43 3.39
C ILE A 15 7.24 16.01 4.65
N ASN A 16 7.98 16.79 5.43
CA ASN A 16 7.46 17.46 6.62
C ASN A 16 6.42 18.53 6.27
N ASP A 17 6.42 19.05 5.04
CA ASP A 17 5.38 19.99 4.58
C ASP A 17 3.98 19.34 4.48
N PHE A 18 3.93 18.01 4.44
CA PHE A 18 2.67 17.25 4.42
C PHE A 18 2.22 16.78 5.80
N VAL A 19 3.04 16.94 6.85
CA VAL A 19 2.70 16.51 8.22
C VAL A 19 2.03 17.64 8.99
N ASP A 20 0.88 17.36 9.58
CA ASP A 20 0.27 18.25 10.56
C ASP A 20 0.57 17.74 11.97
N HIS A 21 1.70 18.20 12.52
CA HIS A 21 2.20 17.79 13.83
C HIS A 21 1.28 18.22 14.98
N GLU A 22 0.73 19.43 14.90
CA GLU A 22 -0.13 19.96 15.96
C GLU A 22 -1.44 19.18 16.05
N LEU A 23 -2.09 18.96 14.89
CA LEU A 23 -3.31 18.17 14.82
C LEU A 23 -3.07 16.74 15.33
N ALA A 24 -2.00 16.08 14.87
CA ALA A 24 -1.67 14.73 15.29
C ALA A 24 -1.42 14.63 16.79
N GLN A 25 -0.64 15.56 17.36
CA GLN A 25 -0.35 15.61 18.80
C GLN A 25 -1.63 15.82 19.62
N ASN A 26 -2.51 16.71 19.21
CA ASN A 26 -3.75 16.99 19.92
C ASN A 26 -4.71 15.79 19.87
N LEU A 27 -4.91 15.20 18.71
CA LEU A 27 -5.81 14.06 18.53
C LEU A 27 -5.28 12.79 19.21
N SER A 28 -3.97 12.59 19.30
CA SER A 28 -3.37 11.39 19.90
C SER A 28 -3.71 11.21 21.38
N LYS A 29 -4.10 12.29 22.08
CA LYS A 29 -4.47 12.32 23.49
C LYS A 29 -5.93 11.96 23.74
N ILE A 30 -6.77 11.93 22.70
CA ILE A 30 -8.20 11.63 22.83
C ILE A 30 -8.36 10.12 23.11
N PRO A 31 -9.04 9.73 24.19
CA PRO A 31 -9.30 8.32 24.49
C PRO A 31 -10.39 7.75 23.55
N LEU A 32 -10.43 6.43 23.44
CA LEU A 32 -11.58 5.74 22.83
C LEU A 32 -12.79 5.91 23.75
N THR A 33 -13.88 6.41 23.19
CA THR A 33 -15.17 6.60 23.89
C THR A 33 -16.32 6.27 22.95
N ASP A 34 -17.49 5.94 23.49
CA ASP A 34 -18.71 5.75 22.70
C ASP A 34 -19.06 6.99 21.87
N THR A 35 -18.78 8.18 22.41
CA THR A 35 -18.97 9.45 21.69
C THR A 35 -18.08 9.49 20.43
N LEU A 36 -16.78 9.17 20.56
CA LEU A 36 -15.87 9.13 19.42
C LEU A 36 -16.29 8.13 18.36
N LEU A 37 -16.71 6.93 18.79
CA LEU A 37 -17.22 5.89 17.88
C LEU A 37 -18.46 6.35 17.14
N LYS A 38 -19.39 7.00 17.86
CA LYS A 38 -20.62 7.54 17.26
C LYS A 38 -20.32 8.65 16.27
N GLU A 39 -19.49 9.63 16.61
CA GLU A 39 -19.07 10.71 15.70
C GLU A 39 -18.44 10.14 14.43
N SER A 40 -17.53 9.18 14.57
CA SER A 40 -16.89 8.49 13.44
C SER A 40 -17.89 7.76 12.55
N PHE A 41 -18.87 7.09 13.15
CA PHE A 41 -19.96 6.43 12.40
C PHE A 41 -20.84 7.44 11.68
N ASP A 42 -21.22 8.54 12.33
CA ASP A 42 -22.04 9.59 11.77
C ASP A 42 -21.36 10.25 10.55
N ILE A 43 -20.05 10.48 10.59
CA ILE A 43 -19.26 10.94 9.42
C ILE A 43 -19.40 9.95 8.26
N LYS A 44 -19.21 8.65 8.51
CA LYS A 44 -19.36 7.62 7.48
C LYS A 44 -20.78 7.61 6.88
N VAL A 45 -21.81 7.66 7.73
CA VAL A 45 -23.19 7.62 7.28
C VAL A 45 -23.58 8.85 6.50
N ALA A 46 -23.11 10.05 6.91
CA ALA A 46 -23.39 11.30 6.22
C ALA A 46 -22.86 11.31 4.77
N HIS A 47 -21.72 10.66 4.51
CA HIS A 47 -21.07 10.68 3.20
C HIS A 47 -21.35 9.43 2.34
N TYR A 48 -21.49 8.27 2.96
CA TYR A 48 -21.60 6.98 2.25
C TYR A 48 -22.85 6.16 2.63
N GLY A 49 -23.72 6.71 3.46
CA GLY A 49 -24.89 5.99 3.95
C GLY A 49 -24.51 4.74 4.75
N LYS A 50 -25.42 3.76 4.80
CA LYS A 50 -25.23 2.49 5.52
C LYS A 50 -24.69 1.36 4.62
N ILE A 51 -24.55 1.62 3.33
CA ILE A 51 -24.09 0.63 2.34
C ILE A 51 -22.58 0.42 2.52
N ILE A 52 -22.14 -0.82 2.46
CA ILE A 52 -20.76 -1.24 2.38
C ILE A 52 -20.59 -1.94 1.03
N SER A 53 -19.68 -1.42 0.20
CA SER A 53 -19.33 -2.02 -1.09
C SER A 53 -18.06 -2.83 -0.94
N PHE A 54 -17.84 -3.77 -1.84
CA PHE A 54 -16.59 -4.53 -1.97
C PHE A 54 -16.32 -4.77 -3.46
N SER A 55 -15.04 -4.90 -3.81
CA SER A 55 -14.61 -5.28 -5.15
C SER A 55 -13.98 -6.68 -5.10
N PRO A 56 -14.60 -7.69 -5.73
CA PRO A 56 -14.00 -9.01 -5.80
C PRO A 56 -12.79 -8.97 -6.74
N LYS A 57 -11.62 -9.33 -6.21
CA LYS A 57 -10.35 -9.30 -6.94
C LYS A 57 -9.73 -10.68 -7.00
N VAL A 58 -9.16 -11.04 -8.14
CA VAL A 58 -8.27 -12.20 -8.23
C VAL A 58 -6.85 -11.77 -7.89
N PHE A 59 -6.17 -12.54 -7.04
CA PHE A 59 -4.84 -12.22 -6.54
C PHE A 59 -3.76 -12.87 -7.41
N LEU A 60 -2.84 -12.05 -7.93
CA LEU A 60 -1.75 -12.47 -8.82
C LEU A 60 -0.39 -12.08 -8.22
N PRO A 61 0.24 -12.97 -7.42
CA PRO A 61 1.57 -12.72 -6.84
C PRO A 61 2.67 -13.04 -7.84
N LEU A 62 3.01 -12.10 -8.74
CA LEU A 62 3.95 -12.37 -9.84
C LEU A 62 5.36 -12.73 -9.38
N THR A 63 5.79 -12.28 -8.21
CA THR A 63 7.01 -12.74 -7.54
C THR A 63 6.91 -12.63 -6.04
N PHE A 64 7.41 -13.63 -5.33
CA PHE A 64 7.61 -13.61 -3.89
C PHE A 64 9.00 -13.09 -3.49
N LEU A 65 9.90 -12.86 -4.44
CA LEU A 65 11.17 -12.19 -4.15
C LEU A 65 10.93 -10.72 -3.87
N CYS A 66 11.62 -10.17 -2.88
CA CYS A 66 11.52 -8.76 -2.51
C CYS A 66 12.89 -8.23 -2.11
N ARG A 67 13.20 -7.02 -2.49
CA ARG A 67 14.41 -6.33 -2.05
C ARG A 67 14.40 -6.05 -0.54
N ASP A 68 13.22 -5.83 0.04
CA ASP A 68 13.01 -5.56 1.46
C ASP A 68 13.06 -6.82 2.33
N VAL A 69 13.27 -6.59 3.63
CA VAL A 69 13.33 -7.61 4.69
C VAL A 69 12.51 -7.21 5.92
N CYS A 70 11.33 -6.67 5.69
CA CYS A 70 10.45 -6.23 6.78
C CYS A 70 10.24 -7.33 7.81
N HIS A 71 10.42 -7.00 9.09
CA HIS A 71 10.46 -7.98 10.19
C HIS A 71 9.14 -8.74 10.40
N TYR A 72 8.04 -8.22 9.88
CA TYR A 72 6.69 -8.81 10.01
C TYR A 72 6.19 -9.52 8.74
N CYS A 73 6.95 -9.45 7.63
CA CYS A 73 6.46 -9.89 6.33
C CYS A 73 6.61 -11.40 6.14
N THR A 74 5.51 -12.08 5.83
CA THR A 74 5.51 -13.51 5.45
C THR A 74 5.42 -13.74 3.96
N PHE A 75 5.14 -12.69 3.18
CA PHE A 75 5.01 -12.75 1.73
C PHE A 75 6.37 -12.93 1.05
N ALA A 76 7.37 -12.13 1.44
CA ALA A 76 8.70 -12.18 0.85
C ALA A 76 9.42 -13.51 1.13
N LYS A 77 9.97 -14.12 0.09
CA LYS A 77 10.77 -15.35 0.16
C LYS A 77 12.19 -15.08 -0.36
N VAL A 78 13.11 -15.93 0.04
CA VAL A 78 14.47 -15.93 -0.53
C VAL A 78 14.54 -16.91 -1.70
N PRO A 79 15.47 -16.73 -2.68
CA PRO A 79 15.54 -17.57 -3.88
C PRO A 79 15.57 -19.08 -3.62
N ARG A 80 16.23 -19.53 -2.53
CA ARG A 80 16.31 -20.95 -2.17
C ARG A 80 15.00 -21.59 -1.68
N LYS A 81 13.97 -20.77 -1.42
CA LYS A 81 12.65 -21.22 -0.90
C LYS A 81 11.54 -21.14 -1.96
N ILE A 82 11.87 -20.90 -3.21
CA ILE A 82 10.94 -20.81 -4.33
C ILE A 82 11.43 -21.62 -5.51
N ASP A 83 10.52 -22.18 -6.28
CA ASP A 83 10.82 -22.98 -7.48
C ASP A 83 11.14 -22.08 -8.68
N SER A 84 10.44 -20.97 -8.83
CA SER A 84 10.66 -19.97 -9.86
C SER A 84 10.66 -18.55 -9.29
N PRO A 85 11.61 -17.67 -9.72
CA PRO A 85 11.64 -16.27 -9.29
C PRO A 85 10.38 -15.48 -9.69
N TYR A 86 9.78 -15.77 -10.84
CA TYR A 86 8.56 -15.14 -11.34
C TYR A 86 7.54 -16.19 -11.75
N MET A 87 6.26 -15.90 -11.51
CA MET A 87 5.13 -16.64 -12.07
C MET A 87 5.18 -16.55 -13.59
N ALA A 88 4.93 -17.63 -14.32
CA ALA A 88 4.84 -17.61 -15.78
C ALA A 88 3.62 -16.80 -16.25
N ILE A 89 3.70 -16.19 -17.43
CA ILE A 89 2.59 -15.39 -17.98
C ILE A 89 1.36 -16.28 -18.20
N GLU A 90 1.54 -17.48 -18.70
CA GLU A 90 0.48 -18.45 -18.94
C GLU A 90 -0.25 -18.82 -17.65
N GLU A 91 0.49 -19.03 -16.56
CA GLU A 91 -0.08 -19.28 -15.22
C GLU A 91 -0.87 -18.08 -14.71
N ALA A 92 -0.33 -16.87 -14.84
CA ALA A 92 -1.02 -15.64 -14.44
C ALA A 92 -2.33 -15.45 -15.21
N LEU A 93 -2.35 -15.74 -16.51
CA LEU A 93 -3.54 -15.66 -17.36
C LEU A 93 -4.58 -16.74 -17.04
N GLU A 94 -4.14 -17.95 -16.70
CA GLU A 94 -5.05 -19.03 -16.29
C GLU A 94 -5.75 -18.65 -14.97
N ILE A 95 -5.00 -18.15 -13.99
CA ILE A 95 -5.56 -17.66 -12.71
C ILE A 95 -6.51 -16.48 -12.95
N ALA A 96 -6.14 -15.54 -13.82
CA ALA A 96 -6.98 -14.39 -14.15
C ALA A 96 -8.32 -14.80 -14.76
N LYS A 97 -8.31 -15.68 -15.76
CA LYS A 97 -9.52 -16.22 -16.41
C LYS A 97 -10.43 -16.95 -15.42
N LYS A 98 -9.85 -17.78 -14.56
CA LYS A 98 -10.61 -18.45 -13.51
C LYS A 98 -11.21 -17.46 -12.51
N GLY A 99 -10.49 -16.38 -12.16
CA GLY A 99 -11.03 -15.29 -11.35
C GLY A 99 -12.22 -14.59 -12.01
N GLU A 100 -12.13 -14.32 -13.32
CA GLU A 100 -13.21 -13.73 -14.10
C GLU A 100 -14.46 -14.64 -14.12
N GLU A 101 -14.29 -15.93 -14.35
CA GLU A 101 -15.36 -16.94 -14.31
C GLU A 101 -16.07 -16.96 -12.93
N LEU A 102 -15.32 -16.73 -11.86
CA LEU A 102 -15.83 -16.64 -10.49
C LEU A 102 -16.45 -15.27 -10.14
N GLY A 103 -16.51 -14.34 -11.11
CA GLY A 103 -17.14 -13.03 -10.95
C GLY A 103 -16.22 -11.94 -10.40
N CYS A 104 -14.90 -12.14 -10.35
CA CYS A 104 -13.96 -11.07 -10.08
C CYS A 104 -14.07 -9.96 -11.13
N ARG A 105 -13.75 -8.74 -10.73
CA ARG A 105 -13.76 -7.56 -11.60
C ARG A 105 -12.38 -6.95 -11.78
N GLU A 106 -11.48 -7.22 -10.85
CA GLU A 106 -10.13 -6.70 -10.86
C GLU A 106 -9.10 -7.83 -10.72
N ALA A 107 -7.96 -7.66 -11.37
CA ALA A 107 -6.77 -8.46 -11.16
C ALA A 107 -5.80 -7.69 -10.25
N LEU A 108 -5.66 -8.13 -8.99
CA LEU A 108 -4.74 -7.54 -8.04
C LEU A 108 -3.34 -8.12 -8.25
N ILE A 109 -2.51 -7.37 -8.95
CA ILE A 109 -1.11 -7.72 -9.20
C ILE A 109 -0.28 -7.19 -8.03
N THR A 110 0.09 -8.08 -7.13
CA THR A 110 0.89 -7.77 -5.94
C THR A 110 2.17 -8.59 -5.97
N LEU A 111 3.29 -7.98 -5.63
CA LEU A 111 4.59 -8.62 -5.71
C LEU A 111 5.59 -7.98 -4.73
N GLY A 112 6.76 -8.61 -4.58
CA GLY A 112 7.86 -8.01 -3.84
C GLY A 112 8.51 -6.87 -4.61
N ASP A 113 8.94 -5.84 -3.88
CA ASP A 113 9.53 -4.61 -4.45
C ASP A 113 10.89 -4.90 -5.10
N LYS A 114 11.02 -4.59 -6.37
CA LYS A 114 12.26 -4.56 -7.21
C LYS A 114 13.31 -5.62 -6.83
N PRO A 115 12.97 -6.92 -6.83
CA PRO A 115 13.89 -7.98 -6.39
C PRO A 115 15.15 -8.08 -7.23
N GLU A 116 15.14 -7.64 -8.49
CA GLU A 116 16.30 -7.58 -9.38
C GLU A 116 17.43 -6.71 -8.83
N LEU A 117 17.12 -5.71 -8.02
CA LEU A 117 18.14 -4.87 -7.37
C LEU A 117 18.91 -5.60 -6.26
N ARG A 118 18.38 -6.72 -5.78
CA ARG A 118 18.99 -7.53 -4.72
C ARG A 118 19.48 -8.89 -5.21
N TYR A 119 18.65 -9.60 -5.97
CA TYR A 119 18.89 -11.01 -6.27
C TYR A 119 19.33 -11.25 -7.71
N LYS A 120 20.47 -11.95 -7.89
CA LYS A 120 20.91 -12.42 -9.20
C LYS A 120 19.85 -13.32 -9.87
N ALA A 121 19.20 -14.20 -9.10
CA ALA A 121 18.16 -15.09 -9.60
C ALA A 121 16.98 -14.32 -10.24
N ALA A 122 16.60 -13.16 -9.68
CA ALA A 122 15.56 -12.30 -10.27
C ALA A 122 16.03 -11.73 -11.62
N ARG A 123 17.26 -11.20 -11.69
CA ARG A 123 17.85 -10.68 -12.94
C ARG A 123 17.97 -11.74 -14.02
N ASP A 124 18.50 -12.92 -13.66
CA ASP A 124 18.66 -14.03 -14.61
C ASP A 124 17.30 -14.49 -15.18
N SER A 125 16.28 -14.56 -14.31
CA SER A 125 14.92 -14.94 -14.73
C SER A 125 14.28 -13.88 -15.61
N LEU A 126 14.39 -12.58 -15.28
CA LEU A 126 13.89 -11.50 -16.14
C LEU A 126 14.55 -11.53 -17.52
N ASN A 127 15.88 -11.67 -17.57
CA ASN A 127 16.62 -11.77 -18.82
C ASN A 127 16.16 -12.97 -19.67
N ALA A 128 15.92 -14.13 -19.04
CA ALA A 128 15.41 -15.32 -19.74
C ALA A 128 13.98 -15.12 -20.27
N LEU A 129 13.17 -14.31 -19.60
CA LEU A 129 11.82 -13.93 -20.04
C LEU A 129 11.82 -12.76 -21.05
N GLY A 130 12.98 -12.12 -21.30
CA GLY A 130 13.12 -11.00 -22.22
C GLY A 130 12.75 -9.62 -21.64
N PHE A 131 12.80 -9.45 -20.31
CA PHE A 131 12.48 -8.20 -19.62
C PHE A 131 13.69 -7.61 -18.91
N GLU A 132 13.76 -6.26 -18.87
CA GLU A 132 14.83 -5.53 -18.21
C GLU A 132 14.58 -5.34 -16.70
N SER A 133 13.29 -5.23 -16.30
CA SER A 133 12.89 -4.97 -14.93
C SER A 133 11.63 -5.73 -14.53
N THR A 134 11.40 -5.87 -13.23
CA THR A 134 10.14 -6.38 -12.67
C THR A 134 8.94 -5.57 -13.16
N LEU A 135 9.07 -4.24 -13.27
CA LEU A 135 7.98 -3.38 -13.73
C LEU A 135 7.68 -3.57 -15.23
N ASP A 136 8.67 -3.90 -16.06
CA ASP A 136 8.43 -4.28 -17.46
C ASP A 136 7.64 -5.59 -17.56
N TYR A 137 7.96 -6.55 -16.70
CA TYR A 137 7.21 -7.79 -16.58
C TYR A 137 5.77 -7.55 -16.14
N VAL A 138 5.56 -6.73 -15.09
CA VAL A 138 4.23 -6.31 -14.61
C VAL A 138 3.42 -5.67 -15.74
N LYS A 139 4.04 -4.76 -16.51
CA LYS A 139 3.40 -4.12 -17.66
C LYS A 139 2.92 -5.14 -18.68
N ASN A 140 3.77 -6.09 -19.04
CA ASN A 140 3.43 -7.11 -20.03
C ASN A 140 2.27 -8.00 -19.55
N VAL A 141 2.34 -8.53 -18.33
CA VAL A 141 1.25 -9.34 -17.75
C VAL A 141 -0.06 -8.54 -17.68
N SER A 142 0.00 -7.27 -17.30
CA SER A 142 -1.19 -6.40 -17.25
C SER A 142 -1.82 -6.21 -18.63
N GLN A 143 -0.98 -6.00 -19.64
CA GLN A 143 -1.45 -5.90 -21.05
C GLN A 143 -2.12 -7.18 -21.52
N GLU A 144 -1.54 -8.34 -21.22
CA GLU A 144 -2.12 -9.63 -21.62
C GLU A 144 -3.44 -9.91 -20.86
N ILE A 145 -3.57 -9.51 -19.60
CA ILE A 145 -4.84 -9.59 -18.88
C ILE A 145 -5.90 -8.73 -19.55
N LEU A 146 -5.58 -7.48 -19.91
CA LEU A 146 -6.50 -6.58 -20.62
C LEU A 146 -6.90 -7.12 -22.02
N ASN A 147 -5.99 -7.81 -22.70
CA ASN A 147 -6.25 -8.38 -24.01
C ASN A 147 -7.13 -9.64 -23.97
N THR A 148 -7.09 -10.40 -22.86
CA THR A 148 -7.65 -11.76 -22.80
C THR A 148 -8.78 -11.95 -21.80
N THR A 149 -9.05 -10.95 -20.95
CA THR A 149 -10.12 -10.97 -19.94
C THR A 149 -10.81 -9.60 -19.87
N SER A 150 -11.93 -9.51 -19.14
CA SER A 150 -12.59 -8.25 -18.79
C SER A 150 -12.11 -7.66 -17.45
N LEU A 151 -11.10 -8.28 -16.84
CA LEU A 151 -10.56 -7.81 -15.55
C LEU A 151 -9.78 -6.51 -15.71
N ILE A 152 -9.93 -5.62 -14.76
CA ILE A 152 -9.16 -4.37 -14.69
C ILE A 152 -7.95 -4.60 -13.77
N PRO A 153 -6.70 -4.46 -14.26
CA PRO A 153 -5.53 -4.59 -13.40
C PRO A 153 -5.48 -3.49 -12.34
N HIS A 154 -5.22 -3.89 -11.09
CA HIS A 154 -4.83 -3.04 -9.98
C HIS A 154 -3.38 -3.40 -9.61
N LEU A 155 -2.44 -2.45 -9.74
CA LEU A 155 -1.02 -2.70 -9.61
C LEU A 155 -0.50 -2.28 -8.23
N ASN A 156 0.11 -3.21 -7.51
CA ASN A 156 0.75 -2.96 -6.23
C ASN A 156 2.21 -3.51 -6.24
N PRO A 157 3.11 -2.88 -7.03
CA PRO A 157 4.48 -3.38 -7.23
C PRO A 157 5.51 -2.78 -6.26
N GLY A 158 5.09 -1.98 -5.26
CA GLY A 158 5.96 -1.27 -4.35
C GLY A 158 6.24 0.18 -4.76
N THR A 159 7.44 0.67 -4.45
CA THR A 159 7.83 2.06 -4.72
C THR A 159 8.06 2.31 -6.21
N MET A 160 7.62 3.48 -6.68
CA MET A 160 7.75 3.88 -8.08
C MET A 160 8.08 5.37 -8.20
N ASP A 161 8.92 5.71 -9.15
CA ASP A 161 9.11 7.09 -9.59
C ASP A 161 8.06 7.51 -10.64
N ILE A 162 8.12 8.76 -11.09
CA ILE A 162 7.15 9.33 -12.02
C ILE A 162 7.19 8.64 -13.40
N ASN A 163 8.36 8.23 -13.87
CA ASN A 163 8.53 7.58 -15.16
C ASN A 163 8.01 6.13 -15.11
N GLU A 164 8.26 5.44 -13.98
CA GLU A 164 7.77 4.10 -13.72
C GLU A 164 6.23 4.06 -13.67
N ILE A 165 5.60 5.05 -13.01
CA ILE A 165 4.14 5.20 -12.98
C ILE A 165 3.61 5.53 -14.37
N GLU A 166 4.25 6.46 -15.10
CA GLU A 166 3.85 6.81 -16.46
C GLU A 166 3.87 5.60 -17.41
N LYS A 167 4.88 4.75 -17.28
CA LYS A 167 5.02 3.51 -18.04
C LYS A 167 3.87 2.52 -17.82
N LEU A 168 3.32 2.49 -16.60
CA LEU A 168 2.31 1.53 -16.17
C LEU A 168 0.86 2.06 -16.26
N LYS A 169 0.66 3.38 -16.27
CA LYS A 169 -0.67 3.99 -16.12
C LYS A 169 -1.70 3.56 -17.14
N ASN A 170 -1.29 3.28 -18.38
CA ASN A 170 -2.20 2.87 -19.45
C ASN A 170 -2.58 1.38 -19.38
N TYR A 171 -1.98 0.63 -18.46
CA TYR A 171 -2.19 -0.81 -18.29
C TYR A 171 -2.86 -1.14 -16.95
N SER A 172 -3.39 -0.13 -16.26
CA SER A 172 -4.06 -0.31 -14.98
C SER A 172 -5.23 0.64 -14.79
N GLY A 173 -6.28 0.19 -14.12
CA GLY A 173 -7.38 1.06 -13.69
C GLY A 173 -7.06 1.85 -12.41
N SER A 174 -6.16 1.31 -11.59
CA SER A 174 -5.69 1.92 -10.35
C SER A 174 -4.37 1.28 -9.91
N MET A 175 -3.67 1.97 -9.01
CA MET A 175 -2.45 1.44 -8.39
C MET A 175 -2.54 1.55 -6.87
N GLY A 176 -1.63 0.88 -6.18
CA GLY A 176 -1.59 0.93 -4.72
C GLY A 176 -0.21 0.68 -4.16
N MET A 177 0.02 1.24 -2.99
CA MET A 177 1.16 0.97 -2.14
C MET A 177 0.85 1.51 -0.74
N MET A 178 0.96 0.66 0.27
CA MET A 178 0.79 1.07 1.67
C MET A 178 1.90 2.05 2.07
N LEU A 179 1.57 3.23 2.59
CA LEU A 179 2.56 4.10 3.24
C LEU A 179 3.21 3.39 4.43
N GLU A 180 2.45 2.53 5.13
CA GLU A 180 2.76 1.86 6.39
C GLU A 180 2.90 2.86 7.54
N SER A 181 3.94 3.70 7.50
CA SER A 181 4.18 4.77 8.46
C SER A 181 5.06 5.85 7.84
N HIS A 182 4.89 7.10 8.26
CA HIS A 182 5.78 8.20 7.90
C HIS A 182 7.01 8.27 8.82
N SER A 183 7.07 7.45 9.88
CA SER A 183 8.13 7.50 10.88
C SER A 183 9.42 6.84 10.40
N ALA A 184 10.44 7.65 10.10
CA ALA A 184 11.78 7.17 9.78
C ALA A 184 12.44 6.40 10.94
N ARG A 185 11.95 6.56 12.18
CA ARG A 185 12.41 5.81 13.35
C ARG A 185 12.24 4.30 13.15
N LEU A 186 11.18 3.88 12.46
CA LEU A 186 10.91 2.46 12.18
C LEU A 186 11.93 1.82 11.23
N CYS A 187 12.75 2.62 10.55
CA CYS A 187 13.84 2.14 9.69
C CYS A 187 15.18 1.99 10.43
N GLN A 188 15.27 2.40 11.70
CA GLN A 188 16.49 2.30 12.50
C GLN A 188 16.80 0.85 12.90
N LYS A 189 18.05 0.60 13.30
CA LYS A 189 18.50 -0.74 13.74
C LYS A 189 17.62 -1.28 14.87
N GLY A 190 17.13 -2.49 14.71
CA GLY A 190 16.23 -3.15 15.67
C GLY A 190 14.75 -2.88 15.45
N MET A 191 14.39 -1.96 14.55
CA MET A 191 13.01 -1.62 14.23
C MET A 191 12.49 -2.41 13.00
N PRO A 192 11.17 -2.53 12.80
CA PRO A 192 10.57 -3.46 11.85
C PRO A 192 10.91 -3.23 10.39
N HIS A 193 11.30 -2.04 10.00
CA HIS A 193 11.70 -1.70 8.63
C HIS A 193 13.21 -1.69 8.42
N TYR A 194 14.00 -2.03 9.44
CA TYR A 194 15.45 -2.07 9.30
C TYR A 194 15.91 -3.01 8.19
N GLY A 195 16.77 -2.53 7.30
CA GLY A 195 17.26 -3.28 6.15
C GLY A 195 16.29 -3.35 4.95
N SER A 196 15.20 -2.60 5.01
CA SER A 196 14.19 -2.50 3.95
C SER A 196 14.24 -1.11 3.31
N PRO A 197 15.02 -0.91 2.22
CA PRO A 197 15.24 0.40 1.64
C PRO A 197 13.95 1.06 1.12
N ASP A 198 13.01 0.26 0.62
CA ASP A 198 11.75 0.76 0.08
C ASP A 198 10.71 1.08 1.17
N LYS A 199 11.03 0.83 2.44
CA LYS A 199 10.23 1.25 3.58
C LYS A 199 10.62 2.63 4.15
N ASP A 200 11.66 3.26 3.58
CA ASP A 200 11.94 4.65 3.90
C ASP A 200 10.74 5.52 3.53
N PRO A 201 10.18 6.31 4.49
CA PRO A 201 9.00 7.13 4.24
C PRO A 201 9.15 8.09 3.06
N ASN A 202 10.36 8.60 2.81
CA ASN A 202 10.63 9.51 1.69
C ASN A 202 10.28 8.88 0.34
N PHE A 203 10.73 7.64 0.09
CA PHE A 203 10.42 6.95 -1.17
C PHE A 203 8.94 6.63 -1.31
N ARG A 204 8.28 6.24 -0.21
CA ARG A 204 6.87 5.91 -0.22
C ARG A 204 5.98 7.14 -0.43
N ILE A 205 6.26 8.23 0.26
CA ILE A 205 5.55 9.50 0.10
C ILE A 205 5.80 10.04 -1.32
N GLN A 206 7.03 9.97 -1.83
CA GLN A 206 7.35 10.36 -3.20
C GLN A 206 6.53 9.57 -4.23
N THR A 207 6.35 8.25 -4.03
CA THR A 207 5.49 7.43 -4.89
C THR A 207 4.03 7.91 -4.88
N LEU A 208 3.48 8.25 -3.71
CA LEU A 208 2.12 8.80 -3.60
C LEU A 208 1.97 10.14 -4.34
N ILE A 209 2.98 11.00 -4.25
CA ILE A 209 3.02 12.29 -4.95
C ILE A 209 3.11 12.08 -6.46
N CYS A 210 3.99 11.18 -6.93
CA CYS A 210 4.12 10.84 -8.36
C CYS A 210 2.81 10.27 -8.92
N ALA A 211 2.11 9.43 -8.17
CA ALA A 211 0.80 8.91 -8.56
C ALA A 211 -0.24 10.04 -8.66
N GLY A 212 -0.20 11.00 -7.73
CA GLY A 212 -1.04 12.20 -7.78
C GLY A 212 -0.80 13.06 -9.01
N GLN A 213 0.47 13.32 -9.33
CA GLN A 213 0.88 14.06 -10.52
C GLN A 213 0.41 13.39 -11.82
N GLN A 214 0.46 12.07 -11.88
CA GLN A 214 -0.02 11.27 -13.01
C GLN A 214 -1.54 11.04 -12.98
N LYS A 215 -2.25 11.53 -11.97
CA LYS A 215 -3.70 11.40 -11.78
C LYS A 215 -4.18 9.94 -11.76
N ILE A 216 -3.37 9.05 -11.20
CA ILE A 216 -3.72 7.63 -11.05
C ILE A 216 -4.57 7.47 -9.79
N PRO A 217 -5.76 6.85 -9.86
CA PRO A 217 -6.49 6.44 -8.68
C PRO A 217 -5.61 5.52 -7.82
N PHE A 218 -5.40 5.87 -6.56
CA PHE A 218 -4.39 5.21 -5.74
C PHE A 218 -4.96 4.72 -4.41
N THR A 219 -4.62 3.49 -4.05
CA THR A 219 -4.88 2.91 -2.73
C THR A 219 -3.62 2.97 -1.88
N THR A 220 -3.75 3.50 -0.67
CA THR A 220 -2.66 3.52 0.31
C THR A 220 -3.17 3.17 1.71
N GLY A 221 -2.37 3.34 2.73
CA GLY A 221 -2.78 3.09 4.10
C GLY A 221 -1.64 3.02 5.09
N ILE A 222 -1.98 2.70 6.33
CA ILE A 222 -1.05 2.56 7.44
C ILE A 222 -1.12 1.17 8.04
N LEU A 223 0.00 0.71 8.59
CA LEU A 223 0.10 -0.52 9.37
C LEU A 223 0.31 -0.15 10.84
N ILE A 224 -0.61 -0.57 11.70
CA ILE A 224 -0.58 -0.26 13.12
C ILE A 224 -0.10 -1.45 13.97
N GLY A 225 0.61 -1.14 15.07
CA GLY A 225 1.12 -2.14 16.01
C GLY A 225 2.50 -2.69 15.66
N ILE A 226 3.24 -2.00 14.79
CA ILE A 226 4.63 -2.38 14.45
C ILE A 226 5.67 -1.60 15.27
N GLY A 227 5.25 -0.87 16.30
CA GLY A 227 6.12 -0.07 17.18
C GLY A 227 6.02 1.44 16.97
N GLU A 228 5.11 1.90 16.12
CA GLU A 228 4.74 3.30 15.98
C GLU A 228 3.91 3.78 17.20
N THR A 229 3.98 5.07 17.49
CA THR A 229 3.12 5.71 18.47
C THR A 229 1.77 6.12 17.84
N ARG A 230 0.75 6.40 18.68
CA ARG A 230 -0.51 6.99 18.22
C ARG A 230 -0.28 8.29 17.44
N GLU A 231 0.63 9.15 17.91
CA GLU A 231 0.98 10.39 17.23
C GLU A 231 1.59 10.13 15.85
N GLU A 232 2.60 9.26 15.73
CA GLU A 232 3.21 8.88 14.44
C GLU A 232 2.17 8.27 13.46
N ARG A 233 1.20 7.54 13.98
CA ARG A 233 0.08 6.99 13.21
C ARG A 233 -0.79 8.10 12.62
N LEU A 234 -1.15 9.09 13.44
CA LEU A 234 -1.95 10.23 12.99
C LEU A 234 -1.17 11.16 12.07
N GLN A 235 0.12 11.36 12.28
CA GLN A 235 1.00 12.07 11.36
C GLN A 235 1.00 11.41 9.97
N SER A 236 1.06 10.08 9.91
CA SER A 236 0.95 9.34 8.64
C SER A 236 -0.40 9.60 7.94
N LEU A 237 -1.49 9.66 8.69
CA LEU A 237 -2.82 9.98 8.15
C LEU A 237 -2.91 11.43 7.65
N THR A 238 -2.27 12.39 8.33
CA THR A 238 -2.24 13.78 7.86
C THR A 238 -1.46 13.91 6.55
N VAL A 239 -0.34 13.18 6.40
CA VAL A 239 0.40 13.10 5.13
C VAL A 239 -0.49 12.62 4.00
N ILE A 240 -1.18 11.49 4.19
CA ILE A 240 -2.10 10.93 3.18
C ILE A 240 -3.20 11.93 2.82
N ASN A 241 -3.80 12.59 3.82
CA ASN A 241 -4.86 13.56 3.61
C ASN A 241 -4.39 14.81 2.86
N ASN A 242 -3.19 15.30 3.16
CA ASN A 242 -2.66 16.50 2.51
C ASN A 242 -2.26 16.20 1.06
N ILE A 243 -1.74 14.99 0.77
CA ILE A 243 -1.54 14.53 -0.62
C ILE A 243 -2.89 14.43 -1.35
N PHE A 244 -3.93 13.88 -0.69
CA PHE A 244 -5.27 13.84 -1.29
C PHE A 244 -5.81 15.25 -1.59
N LYS A 245 -5.69 16.18 -0.66
CA LYS A 245 -6.14 17.58 -0.87
C LYS A 245 -5.45 18.24 -2.04
N GLU A 246 -4.18 17.90 -2.28
CA GLU A 246 -3.40 18.45 -3.37
C GLU A 246 -3.77 17.85 -4.73
N PHE A 247 -3.90 16.52 -4.81
CA PHE A 247 -4.00 15.82 -6.09
C PHE A 247 -5.38 15.17 -6.33
N GLY A 248 -6.15 14.87 -5.29
CA GLY A 248 -7.48 14.25 -5.41
C GLY A 248 -7.47 12.79 -5.88
N ASN A 249 -6.31 12.13 -5.88
CA ASN A 249 -6.12 10.81 -6.50
C ASN A 249 -6.23 9.63 -5.53
N ILE A 250 -6.17 9.85 -4.22
CA ILE A 250 -6.26 8.76 -3.24
C ILE A 250 -7.72 8.36 -3.09
N GLN A 251 -8.04 7.20 -3.63
CA GLN A 251 -9.41 6.66 -3.60
C GLN A 251 -9.71 5.88 -2.31
N GLU A 252 -8.68 5.29 -1.69
CA GLU A 252 -8.85 4.32 -0.61
C GLU A 252 -7.67 4.39 0.37
N VAL A 253 -8.01 4.42 1.68
CA VAL A 253 -7.03 4.38 2.77
C VAL A 253 -7.30 3.19 3.67
N ILE A 254 -6.35 2.28 3.74
CA ILE A 254 -6.41 1.04 4.51
C ILE A 254 -5.83 1.27 5.90
N ILE A 255 -6.59 0.93 6.94
CA ILE A 255 -6.07 0.82 8.30
C ILE A 255 -5.87 -0.67 8.59
N GLN A 256 -4.62 -1.13 8.53
CA GLN A 256 -4.27 -2.53 8.73
C GLN A 256 -3.64 -2.72 10.10
N ASN A 257 -4.14 -3.68 10.88
CA ASN A 257 -3.49 -4.07 12.13
C ASN A 257 -2.44 -5.15 11.91
N PHE A 258 -1.31 -4.99 12.59
CA PHE A 258 -0.27 -6.00 12.66
C PHE A 258 -0.81 -7.30 13.26
N LYS A 259 -0.36 -8.42 12.70
CA LYS A 259 -0.54 -9.76 13.23
C LYS A 259 0.80 -10.47 13.31
N ALA A 260 1.12 -10.98 14.49
CA ALA A 260 2.30 -11.80 14.72
C ALA A 260 2.22 -13.09 13.91
N LYS A 261 3.26 -13.39 13.16
CA LYS A 261 3.31 -14.54 12.26
C LYS A 261 4.57 -15.37 12.52
N LYS A 262 4.42 -16.68 12.54
CA LYS A 262 5.56 -17.62 12.64
C LYS A 262 6.58 -17.35 11.54
N GLU A 263 7.83 -17.64 11.82
CA GLU A 263 8.98 -17.45 10.93
C GLU A 263 9.29 -15.98 10.59
N THR A 264 8.74 -15.02 11.32
CA THR A 264 9.10 -13.60 11.23
C THR A 264 9.89 -13.15 12.45
N LEU A 265 10.64 -12.05 12.35
CA LEU A 265 11.35 -11.50 13.51
C LEU A 265 10.38 -10.93 14.57
N MET A 266 9.12 -10.72 14.21
CA MET A 266 8.06 -10.21 15.07
C MET A 266 7.03 -11.28 15.47
N GLU A 267 7.39 -12.58 15.40
CA GLU A 267 6.46 -13.68 15.74
C GLU A 267 5.96 -13.68 17.19
N ASN A 268 6.72 -13.07 18.10
CA ASN A 268 6.39 -12.94 19.52
C ASN A 268 6.10 -11.50 19.94
N SER A 269 5.87 -10.59 18.97
CA SER A 269 5.51 -9.19 19.28
C SER A 269 4.04 -9.08 19.63
N ASP A 270 3.72 -8.14 20.53
CA ASP A 270 2.34 -7.84 20.91
C ASP A 270 1.55 -7.33 19.70
N GLU A 271 0.32 -7.78 19.56
CA GLU A 271 -0.62 -7.32 18.55
C GLU A 271 -1.46 -6.17 19.11
N PRO A 272 -1.81 -5.16 18.29
CA PRO A 272 -2.77 -4.17 18.72
C PRO A 272 -4.13 -4.84 18.98
N ASP A 273 -4.76 -4.46 20.06
CA ASP A 273 -6.09 -4.93 20.39
C ASP A 273 -7.16 -4.31 19.48
N PHE A 274 -8.39 -4.75 19.65
CA PHE A 274 -9.51 -4.28 18.86
C PHE A 274 -9.83 -2.80 19.13
N ASP A 275 -9.62 -2.34 20.33
CA ASP A 275 -9.87 -0.95 20.74
C ASP A 275 -8.88 0.01 20.08
N GLU A 276 -7.60 -0.37 19.95
CA GLU A 276 -6.60 0.37 19.16
C GLU A 276 -6.97 0.48 17.69
N LEU A 277 -7.52 -0.59 17.12
CA LEU A 277 -7.99 -0.58 15.74
C LEU A 277 -9.20 0.36 15.59
N LEU A 278 -10.21 0.24 16.45
CA LEU A 278 -11.40 1.10 16.44
C LEU A 278 -11.04 2.57 16.66
N TRP A 279 -10.13 2.83 17.59
CA TRP A 279 -9.62 4.18 17.83
C TRP A 279 -8.96 4.76 16.57
N THR A 280 -8.07 3.99 15.94
CA THR A 280 -7.36 4.45 14.75
C THR A 280 -8.32 4.71 13.58
N ILE A 281 -9.31 3.86 13.36
CA ILE A 281 -10.34 4.07 12.33
C ILE A 281 -11.14 5.34 12.62
N SER A 282 -11.50 5.56 13.88
CA SER A 282 -12.26 6.74 14.29
C SER A 282 -11.47 8.02 14.05
N MET A 283 -10.18 8.02 14.38
CA MET A 283 -9.29 9.14 14.10
C MET A 283 -9.05 9.33 12.60
N ALA A 284 -8.87 8.25 11.84
CA ALA A 284 -8.73 8.33 10.39
C ALA A 284 -9.94 9.03 9.75
N ARG A 285 -11.17 8.72 10.17
CA ARG A 285 -12.38 9.39 9.68
C ARG A 285 -12.49 10.86 10.06
N LYS A 286 -11.84 11.28 11.16
CA LYS A 286 -11.76 12.70 11.57
C LYS A 286 -10.70 13.49 10.81
N ILE A 287 -9.64 12.82 10.33
CA ILE A 287 -8.51 13.45 9.65
C ILE A 287 -8.69 13.45 8.13
N LEU A 288 -9.08 12.31 7.58
CA LEU A 288 -9.19 12.14 6.13
C LEU A 288 -10.38 12.92 5.56
N ASP A 289 -10.20 13.47 4.37
CA ASP A 289 -11.31 14.05 3.62
C ASP A 289 -12.40 12.98 3.44
N PRO A 290 -13.67 13.30 3.69
CA PRO A 290 -14.75 12.32 3.57
C PRO A 290 -14.92 11.72 2.18
N LYS A 291 -14.39 12.33 1.13
CA LYS A 291 -14.37 11.76 -0.24
C LYS A 291 -13.40 10.59 -0.36
N THR A 292 -12.44 10.48 0.55
CA THR A 292 -11.55 9.34 0.61
C THR A 292 -12.25 8.20 1.33
N VAL A 293 -12.43 7.06 0.67
CA VAL A 293 -13.01 5.88 1.30
C VAL A 293 -12.00 5.29 2.28
N SER A 294 -12.32 5.31 3.59
CA SER A 294 -11.50 4.61 4.56
C SER A 294 -12.00 3.20 4.76
N TYR A 295 -11.16 2.23 4.42
CA TYR A 295 -11.40 0.81 4.66
C TYR A 295 -10.67 0.31 5.90
N THR A 296 -11.35 -0.50 6.66
CA THR A 296 -10.69 -1.59 7.36
C THR A 296 -10.64 -2.77 6.41
N HIS A 297 -9.46 -3.23 6.05
CA HIS A 297 -9.35 -4.60 5.63
C HIS A 297 -9.74 -5.48 6.83
N LEU A 298 -10.96 -5.94 6.82
CA LEU A 298 -11.21 -7.26 7.32
C LEU A 298 -10.41 -8.18 6.37
N THR A 299 -9.13 -8.37 6.66
CA THR A 299 -8.44 -9.51 6.11
C THR A 299 -9.22 -10.70 6.67
N LEU A 300 -10.10 -11.25 5.85
CA LEU A 300 -10.44 -12.64 6.00
C LEU A 300 -9.07 -13.32 6.16
N PRO A 301 -8.83 -14.03 7.25
CA PRO A 301 -7.56 -14.70 7.41
C PRO A 301 -7.35 -15.52 6.15
N THR A 302 -6.34 -15.19 5.37
CA THR A 302 -5.83 -16.08 4.34
C THR A 302 -5.22 -17.26 5.09
N THR A 303 -6.10 -18.02 5.69
CA THR A 303 -5.77 -19.32 6.22
C THR A 303 -5.80 -20.25 5.04
N ARG A 304 -4.68 -20.56 4.53
CA ARG A 304 -4.10 -21.90 4.34
C ARG A 304 -2.94 -21.85 3.41
#